data_541c0e141a4fafbf6018d50bc729cded
#
_entry.id   541c0e141a4fafbf6018d50bc729cded
#
_cell.length_a   1.000
_cell.length_b   1.000
_cell.length_c   1.000
_cell.angle_alpha   90.00
_cell.angle_beta   90.00
_cell.angle_gamma   90.00
#
_symmetry.space_group_name_H-M   'P 1'
#
loop_
_entity.id
_entity.type
_entity.pdbx_description
1 polymer ?
#
loop_
_entity_poly.entity_id
_entity_poly.type
_entity_poly.pdbx_seq_one_letter_code
_entity_poly.pdbx_strand_id
1 'polypeptide(L)'
;MGKLLLVIYMLDNNLRYCREELEMTQEELGIVLGASKQTISNWETGYTPMPLPKLIRFCNLYDYSLDFVCGFTRKNIKYNKNIKLNKKSIGNNLKELRKELKITQQQLSDKCNFYQSTYNHYETGYSLIKIMVAYSICKTYNISMDWLLDRTNKMHIK
;
A
#
# COMPACT_ATOMS: atom_id res chain seq x y z
N MET A 1 8.41 20.41 -11.51
CA MET A 1 7.94 19.36 -12.44
C MET A 1 8.46 17.95 -12.14
N GLY A 2 9.32 17.75 -11.16
CA GLY A 2 9.96 16.44 -10.91
C GLY A 2 9.22 15.45 -10.01
N LYS A 3 8.27 15.86 -9.17
CA LYS A 3 7.68 14.99 -8.12
C LYS A 3 6.40 14.25 -8.54
N LEU A 4 5.82 14.55 -9.70
CA LEU A 4 4.59 13.91 -10.18
C LEU A 4 4.83 12.75 -11.16
N LEU A 5 6.03 12.64 -11.72
CA LEU A 5 6.33 11.63 -12.75
C LEU A 5 6.50 10.21 -12.21
N LEU A 6 6.72 10.04 -10.90
CA LEU A 6 6.84 8.71 -10.28
C LEU A 6 5.50 7.97 -10.17
N VAL A 7 4.40 8.69 -10.30
CA VAL A 7 3.03 8.16 -10.19
C VAL A 7 2.69 7.17 -11.30
N ILE A 8 3.29 7.34 -12.49
CA ILE A 8 2.96 6.55 -13.68
C ILE A 8 3.57 5.14 -13.64
N TYR A 9 4.62 4.92 -12.85
CA TYR A 9 5.33 3.63 -12.78
C TYR A 9 4.92 2.74 -11.60
N MET A 10 3.86 3.07 -10.90
CA MET A 10 3.53 2.43 -9.61
C MET A 10 2.74 1.16 -9.67
N LEU A 11 2.50 0.58 -10.82
CA LEU A 11 1.25 -0.14 -10.83
C LEU A 11 1.36 -1.52 -11.43
N ASP A 12 2.53 -2.11 -11.35
CA ASP A 12 2.62 -3.56 -11.34
C ASP A 12 1.96 -4.05 -10.05
N ASN A 13 0.74 -4.54 -10.18
CA ASN A 13 -0.02 -5.11 -9.07
C ASN A 13 -0.68 -6.42 -9.51
N ASN A 14 -1.08 -7.22 -8.55
CA ASN A 14 -1.71 -8.52 -8.79
C ASN A 14 -3.24 -8.49 -8.63
N LEU A 15 -3.88 -7.32 -8.62
CA LEU A 15 -5.33 -7.21 -8.38
C LEU A 15 -6.14 -8.02 -9.40
N ARG A 16 -5.78 -7.90 -10.69
CA ARG A 16 -6.42 -8.68 -11.75
C ARG A 16 -6.28 -10.19 -11.52
N TYR A 17 -5.07 -10.63 -11.23
CA TYR A 17 -4.80 -12.04 -10.94
C TYR A 17 -5.65 -12.52 -9.74
N CYS A 18 -5.68 -11.76 -8.65
CA CYS A 18 -6.48 -12.11 -7.47
C CYS A 18 -7.98 -12.19 -7.80
N ARG A 19 -8.50 -11.25 -8.59
CA ARG A 19 -9.89 -11.27 -9.02
C ARG A 19 -10.23 -12.50 -9.88
N GLU A 20 -9.36 -12.83 -10.84
CA GLU A 20 -9.53 -13.98 -11.71
C GLU A 20 -9.44 -15.31 -10.94
N GLU A 21 -8.54 -15.38 -9.95
CA GLU A 21 -8.46 -16.53 -9.02
C GLU A 21 -9.74 -16.72 -8.20
N LEU A 22 -10.43 -15.62 -7.89
CA LEU A 22 -11.74 -15.62 -7.23
C LEU A 22 -12.93 -15.86 -8.20
N GLU A 23 -12.65 -16.10 -9.46
CA GLU A 23 -13.65 -16.30 -10.52
C GLU A 23 -14.65 -15.15 -10.67
N MET A 24 -14.21 -13.92 -10.34
CA MET A 24 -15.04 -12.71 -10.37
C MET A 24 -14.83 -11.91 -11.67
N THR A 25 -15.91 -11.33 -12.17
CA THR A 25 -15.85 -10.28 -13.19
C THR A 25 -15.44 -8.93 -12.56
N GLN A 26 -15.04 -7.98 -13.39
CA GLN A 26 -14.74 -6.61 -12.91
C GLN A 26 -16.01 -5.93 -12.36
N GLU A 27 -17.18 -6.23 -12.89
CA GLU A 27 -18.48 -5.75 -12.39
C GLU A 27 -18.76 -6.28 -10.98
N GLU A 28 -18.59 -7.57 -10.74
CA GLU A 28 -18.81 -8.20 -9.43
C GLU A 28 -17.84 -7.64 -8.38
N LEU A 29 -16.57 -7.52 -8.72
CA LEU A 29 -15.60 -6.87 -7.81
C LEU A 29 -15.97 -5.41 -7.57
N GLY A 30 -16.46 -4.70 -8.59
CA GLY A 30 -16.95 -3.34 -8.47
C GLY A 30 -18.09 -3.22 -7.47
N ILE A 31 -19.07 -4.11 -7.50
CA ILE A 31 -20.18 -4.18 -6.53
C ILE A 31 -19.64 -4.35 -5.11
N VAL A 32 -18.73 -5.30 -4.91
CA VAL A 32 -18.12 -5.59 -3.59
C VAL A 32 -17.38 -4.38 -3.05
N LEU A 33 -16.64 -3.68 -3.89
CA LEU A 33 -15.78 -2.56 -3.47
C LEU A 33 -16.45 -1.19 -3.58
N GLY A 34 -17.68 -1.13 -4.12
CA GLY A 34 -18.36 0.14 -4.37
C GLY A 34 -17.63 0.99 -5.41
N ALA A 35 -17.31 0.40 -6.55
CA ALA A 35 -16.62 1.00 -7.68
C ALA A 35 -17.23 0.56 -9.02
N SER A 36 -17.10 1.38 -10.07
CA SER A 36 -17.53 0.98 -11.40
C SER A 36 -16.57 -0.05 -12.02
N LYS A 37 -17.04 -0.81 -13.01
CA LYS A 37 -16.19 -1.67 -13.84
C LYS A 37 -14.97 -0.93 -14.37
N GLN A 38 -15.17 0.28 -14.90
CA GLN A 38 -14.08 1.10 -15.43
C GLN A 38 -13.05 1.44 -14.36
N THR A 39 -13.50 1.73 -13.14
CA THR A 39 -12.62 2.01 -12.00
C THR A 39 -11.80 0.78 -11.63
N ILE A 40 -12.42 -0.41 -11.59
CA ILE A 40 -11.69 -1.68 -11.37
C ILE A 40 -10.65 -1.90 -12.47
N SER A 41 -11.02 -1.72 -13.73
CA SER A 41 -10.08 -1.82 -14.86
C SER A 41 -8.90 -0.86 -14.71
N ASN A 42 -9.15 0.38 -14.31
CA ASN A 42 -8.10 1.38 -14.07
C ASN A 42 -7.14 0.97 -12.93
N TRP A 43 -7.66 0.37 -11.86
CA TRP A 43 -6.83 -0.15 -10.77
C TRP A 43 -5.99 -1.36 -11.21
N GLU A 44 -6.59 -2.29 -11.96
CA GLU A 44 -5.91 -3.50 -12.45
C GLU A 44 -4.79 -3.18 -13.45
N THR A 45 -5.00 -2.19 -14.31
CA THR A 45 -4.01 -1.77 -15.31
C THR A 45 -2.99 -0.78 -14.75
N GLY A 46 -3.24 -0.29 -13.54
CA GLY A 46 -2.39 0.69 -12.92
C GLY A 46 -2.54 2.11 -13.46
N TYR A 47 -3.55 2.36 -14.23
CA TYR A 47 -3.86 3.71 -14.73
C TYR A 47 -4.16 4.69 -13.59
N THR A 48 -4.85 4.24 -12.55
CA THR A 48 -5.03 4.95 -11.29
C THR A 48 -4.73 4.04 -10.11
N PRO A 49 -4.20 4.57 -8.99
CA PRO A 49 -3.98 3.78 -7.79
C PRO A 49 -5.30 3.40 -7.13
N MET A 50 -5.38 2.16 -6.64
CA MET A 50 -6.48 1.75 -5.78
C MET A 50 -6.37 2.44 -4.43
N PRO A 51 -7.41 3.16 -3.95
CA PRO A 51 -7.35 3.82 -2.64
C PRO A 51 -7.09 2.82 -1.51
N LEU A 52 -6.27 3.22 -0.53
CA LEU A 52 -5.87 2.34 0.57
C LEU A 52 -7.06 1.69 1.31
N PRO A 53 -8.16 2.40 1.63
CA PRO A 53 -9.32 1.76 2.26
C PRO A 53 -9.97 0.66 1.41
N LYS A 54 -9.98 0.82 0.08
CA LYS A 54 -10.54 -0.18 -0.85
C LYS A 54 -9.62 -1.40 -0.96
N LEU A 55 -8.32 -1.17 -1.03
CA LEU A 55 -7.31 -2.23 -1.03
C LEU A 55 -7.37 -3.06 0.26
N ILE A 56 -7.47 -2.41 1.41
CA ILE A 56 -7.62 -3.09 2.71
C ILE A 56 -8.91 -3.89 2.76
N ARG A 57 -10.03 -3.32 2.30
CA ARG A 57 -11.30 -4.04 2.23
C ARG A 57 -11.17 -5.33 1.40
N PHE A 58 -10.54 -5.24 0.23
CA PHE A 58 -10.28 -6.40 -0.62
C PHE A 58 -9.43 -7.45 0.10
N CYS A 59 -8.30 -7.04 0.67
CA CYS A 59 -7.39 -7.94 1.38
C CYS A 59 -8.03 -8.59 2.62
N ASN A 60 -8.88 -7.86 3.34
CA ASN A 60 -9.60 -8.40 4.49
C ASN A 60 -10.69 -9.41 4.10
N LEU A 61 -11.42 -9.16 3.01
CA LEU A 61 -12.51 -10.04 2.55
C LEU A 61 -12.00 -11.38 2.04
N TYR A 62 -10.88 -11.39 1.35
CA TYR A 62 -10.39 -12.57 0.62
C TYR A 62 -9.06 -13.12 1.15
N ASP A 63 -8.56 -12.57 2.24
CA ASP A 63 -7.29 -12.93 2.90
C ASP A 63 -6.09 -12.93 1.96
N TYR A 64 -6.01 -11.87 1.12
CA TYR A 64 -4.80 -11.55 0.39
C TYR A 64 -3.90 -10.65 1.22
N SER A 65 -2.58 -10.89 1.16
CA SER A 65 -1.61 -9.94 1.71
C SER A 65 -1.52 -8.68 0.83
N LEU A 66 -1.31 -7.53 1.47
CA LEU A 66 -1.05 -6.28 0.75
C LEU A 66 0.19 -6.38 -0.12
N ASP A 67 1.25 -7.02 0.41
CA ASP A 67 2.51 -7.22 -0.30
C ASP A 67 2.30 -8.01 -1.60
N PHE A 68 1.43 -9.01 -1.59
CA PHE A 68 1.11 -9.76 -2.79
C PHE A 68 0.28 -8.95 -3.78
N VAL A 69 -0.80 -8.30 -3.31
CA VAL A 69 -1.65 -7.49 -4.21
C VAL A 69 -0.87 -6.32 -4.80
N CYS A 70 0.03 -5.69 -4.04
CA CYS A 70 0.91 -4.62 -4.51
C CYS A 70 2.10 -5.11 -5.37
N GLY A 71 2.23 -6.40 -5.61
CA GLY A 71 3.30 -6.96 -6.45
C GLY A 71 4.67 -7.01 -5.79
N PHE A 72 4.77 -6.86 -4.48
CA PHE A 72 6.05 -6.93 -3.75
C PHE A 72 6.51 -8.36 -3.50
N THR A 73 5.60 -9.31 -3.48
CA THR A 73 5.88 -10.74 -3.29
C THR A 73 5.24 -11.58 -4.38
N ARG A 74 5.82 -12.75 -4.65
CA ARG A 74 5.30 -13.70 -5.66
C ARG A 74 4.25 -14.66 -5.10
N LYS A 75 4.15 -14.76 -3.77
CA LYS A 75 3.22 -15.68 -3.09
C LYS A 75 2.35 -14.91 -2.13
N ASN A 76 1.06 -15.23 -2.13
CA ASN A 76 0.16 -14.73 -1.12
C ASN A 76 0.44 -15.39 0.24
N ILE A 77 0.51 -14.56 1.30
CA ILE A 77 0.58 -15.02 2.68
C ILE A 77 -0.78 -14.76 3.31
N LYS A 78 -1.46 -15.83 3.76
CA LYS A 78 -2.71 -15.72 4.50
C LYS A 78 -2.42 -15.43 5.97
N TYR A 79 -2.88 -14.28 6.44
CA TYR A 79 -2.63 -13.86 7.82
C TYR A 79 -3.75 -14.25 8.78
N ASN A 80 -4.97 -14.54 8.27
CA ASN A 80 -6.17 -14.76 9.08
C ASN A 80 -6.42 -13.61 10.08
N LYS A 81 -6.01 -12.42 9.71
CA LYS A 81 -6.07 -11.20 10.53
C LYS A 81 -6.49 -10.02 9.68
N ASN A 82 -7.56 -9.35 10.08
CA ASN A 82 -8.00 -8.13 9.41
C ASN A 82 -7.12 -6.94 9.76
N ILE A 83 -6.84 -6.13 8.74
CA ILE A 83 -6.18 -4.84 8.88
C ILE A 83 -7.21 -3.82 9.36
N LYS A 84 -6.86 -3.07 10.40
CA LYS A 84 -7.61 -1.89 10.86
C LYS A 84 -6.73 -0.67 10.70
N LEU A 85 -7.17 0.28 9.87
CA LEU A 85 -6.43 1.53 9.67
C LEU A 85 -6.31 2.30 10.97
N ASN A 86 -5.09 2.53 11.41
CA ASN A 86 -4.77 3.34 12.58
C ASN A 86 -3.59 4.27 12.27
N LYS A 87 -3.88 5.54 12.13
CA LYS A 87 -2.86 6.54 11.74
C LYS A 87 -1.72 6.68 12.76
N LYS A 88 -1.97 6.48 14.05
CA LYS A 88 -0.92 6.52 15.08
C LYS A 88 0.01 5.32 15.00
N SER A 89 -0.56 4.15 14.82
CA SER A 89 0.20 2.91 14.67
C SER A 89 1.08 2.94 13.42
N ILE A 90 0.52 3.35 12.28
CA ILE A 90 1.28 3.56 11.05
C ILE A 90 2.41 4.58 11.26
N GLY A 91 2.13 5.69 11.94
CA GLY A 91 3.14 6.69 12.27
C GLY A 91 4.27 6.14 13.13
N ASN A 92 3.96 5.29 14.11
CA ASN A 92 4.97 4.62 14.94
C ASN A 92 5.85 3.68 14.09
N ASN A 93 5.25 2.92 13.16
CA ASN A 93 5.98 2.03 12.27
C ASN A 93 6.89 2.82 11.31
N LEU A 94 6.43 3.93 10.78
CA LEU A 94 7.26 4.84 9.97
C LEU A 94 8.46 5.37 10.78
N LYS A 95 8.24 5.75 12.03
CA LYS A 95 9.30 6.22 12.92
C LYS A 95 10.30 5.10 13.26
N GLU A 96 9.82 3.88 13.48
CA GLU A 96 10.65 2.70 13.70
C GLU A 96 11.55 2.44 12.50
N LEU A 97 10.99 2.38 11.27
CA LEU A 97 11.74 2.25 10.04
C LEU A 97 12.84 3.30 9.92
N ARG A 98 12.49 4.56 10.11
CA ARG A 98 13.46 5.66 9.99
C ARG A 98 14.60 5.56 10.99
N LYS A 99 14.30 5.15 12.23
CA LYS A 99 15.32 4.91 13.26
C LYS A 99 16.22 3.73 12.93
N GLU A 100 15.67 2.64 12.41
CA GLU A 100 16.45 1.48 11.95
C GLU A 100 17.42 1.87 10.84
N LEU A 101 16.94 2.67 9.88
CA LEU A 101 17.75 3.18 8.78
C LEU A 101 18.71 4.28 9.19
N LYS A 102 18.59 4.83 10.40
CA LYS A 102 19.40 5.97 10.92
C LYS A 102 19.38 7.19 10.00
N ILE A 103 18.22 7.50 9.45
CA ILE A 103 18.03 8.64 8.54
C ILE A 103 17.04 9.66 9.10
N THR A 104 17.12 10.89 8.59
CA THR A 104 16.18 11.97 8.94
C THR A 104 14.88 11.84 8.13
N GLN A 105 13.82 12.55 8.56
CA GLN A 105 12.58 12.67 7.79
C GLN A 105 12.82 13.26 6.40
N GLN A 106 13.72 14.25 6.31
CA GLN A 106 14.10 14.87 5.04
C GLN A 106 14.76 13.86 4.09
N GLN A 107 15.73 13.10 4.59
CA GLN A 107 16.43 12.08 3.79
C GLN A 107 15.46 10.99 3.26
N LEU A 108 14.53 10.55 4.10
CA LEU A 108 13.53 9.55 3.69
C LEU A 108 12.61 10.13 2.61
N SER A 109 12.06 11.32 2.85
CA SER A 109 11.12 11.95 1.92
C SER A 109 11.78 12.31 0.58
N ASP A 110 13.02 12.77 0.58
CA ASP A 110 13.78 13.05 -0.65
C ASP A 110 13.99 11.77 -1.47
N LYS A 111 14.40 10.69 -0.81
CA LYS A 111 14.62 9.41 -1.48
C LYS A 111 13.33 8.81 -2.06
N CYS A 112 12.19 9.03 -1.40
CA CYS A 112 10.88 8.55 -1.84
C CYS A 112 10.12 9.59 -2.71
N ASN A 113 10.72 10.75 -2.96
CA ASN A 113 10.21 11.78 -3.86
C ASN A 113 8.89 12.44 -3.43
N PHE A 114 8.77 12.76 -2.15
CA PHE A 114 7.66 13.57 -1.61
C PHE A 114 8.17 14.62 -0.60
N TYR A 115 7.29 15.50 -0.14
CA TYR A 115 7.67 16.57 0.78
C TYR A 115 7.85 16.08 2.21
N GLN A 116 8.88 16.58 2.91
CA GLN A 116 9.14 16.26 4.33
C GLN A 116 7.95 16.62 5.23
N SER A 117 7.26 17.73 4.97
CA SER A 117 6.07 18.11 5.71
C SER A 117 4.94 17.07 5.59
N THR A 118 4.75 16.47 4.41
CA THR A 118 3.80 15.39 4.19
C THR A 118 4.18 14.15 4.99
N TYR A 119 5.45 13.75 4.98
CA TYR A 119 5.94 12.63 5.77
C TYR A 119 5.75 12.86 7.27
N ASN A 120 6.07 14.07 7.75
CA ASN A 120 5.88 14.42 9.16
C ASN A 120 4.43 14.23 9.62
N HIS A 121 3.45 14.59 8.81
CA HIS A 121 2.03 14.37 9.12
C HIS A 121 1.69 12.87 9.28
N TYR A 122 2.33 12.00 8.52
CA TYR A 122 2.11 10.56 8.63
C TYR A 122 2.86 9.98 9.83
N GLU A 123 4.12 10.35 10.05
CA GLU A 123 4.93 9.86 11.18
C GLU A 123 4.37 10.29 12.54
N THR A 124 3.79 11.50 12.63
CA THR A 124 3.15 11.99 13.85
C THR A 124 1.72 11.46 14.07
N GLY A 125 1.16 10.77 13.08
CA GLY A 125 -0.22 10.29 13.12
C GLY A 125 -1.26 11.40 12.99
N TYR A 126 -0.87 12.56 12.44
CA TYR A 126 -1.79 13.67 12.17
C TYR A 126 -2.78 13.31 11.06
N SER A 127 -2.29 12.70 9.98
CA SER A 127 -3.12 12.25 8.86
C SER A 127 -2.86 10.78 8.52
N LEU A 128 -3.85 10.15 7.86
CA LEU A 128 -3.71 8.79 7.35
C LEU A 128 -2.85 8.78 6.10
N ILE A 129 -1.90 7.85 6.03
CA ILE A 129 -1.01 7.70 4.87
C ILE A 129 -1.81 7.38 3.60
N LYS A 130 -1.43 8.02 2.49
CA LYS A 130 -1.97 7.70 1.17
C LYS A 130 -1.23 6.50 0.59
N ILE A 131 -1.96 5.67 -0.19
CA ILE A 131 -1.40 4.46 -0.82
C ILE A 131 -0.11 4.74 -1.59
N MET A 132 -0.05 5.86 -2.31
CA MET A 132 1.11 6.21 -3.13
C MET A 132 2.37 6.41 -2.30
N VAL A 133 2.26 7.08 -1.16
CA VAL A 133 3.39 7.31 -0.25
C VAL A 133 3.78 6.01 0.43
N ALA A 134 2.82 5.24 0.94
CA ALA A 134 3.07 3.92 1.53
C ALA A 134 3.79 2.99 0.55
N TYR A 135 3.31 2.90 -0.69
CA TYR A 135 3.91 2.09 -1.74
C TYR A 135 5.35 2.54 -2.04
N SER A 136 5.58 3.85 -2.21
CA SER A 136 6.92 4.39 -2.49
C SER A 136 7.92 4.05 -1.37
N ILE A 137 7.53 4.19 -0.11
CA ILE A 137 8.36 3.85 1.04
C ILE A 137 8.67 2.35 1.04
N CYS A 138 7.65 1.51 0.93
CA CYS A 138 7.80 0.06 0.95
C CYS A 138 8.70 -0.45 -0.18
N LYS A 139 8.50 0.06 -1.39
CA LYS A 139 9.33 -0.29 -2.55
C LYS A 139 10.78 0.18 -2.41
N THR A 140 10.97 1.43 -1.97
CA THR A 140 12.31 2.04 -1.85
C THR A 140 13.19 1.33 -0.83
N TYR A 141 12.60 0.91 0.29
CA TYR A 141 13.33 0.32 1.42
C TYR A 141 13.12 -1.20 1.56
N ASN A 142 12.41 -1.83 0.62
CA ASN A 142 12.10 -3.26 0.62
C ASN A 142 11.44 -3.72 1.94
N ILE A 143 10.45 -2.97 2.40
CA ILE A 143 9.68 -3.29 3.59
C ILE A 143 8.26 -3.73 3.26
N SER A 144 7.67 -4.50 4.16
CA SER A 144 6.33 -5.04 4.01
C SER A 144 5.26 -3.95 4.22
N MET A 145 4.32 -3.87 3.29
CA MET A 145 3.10 -3.06 3.45
C MET A 145 2.20 -3.65 4.54
N ASP A 146 2.14 -4.97 4.68
CA ASP A 146 1.41 -5.65 5.75
C ASP A 146 1.99 -5.32 7.12
N TRP A 147 3.33 -5.19 7.24
CA TRP A 147 3.96 -4.69 8.44
C TRP A 147 3.63 -3.23 8.72
N LEU A 148 3.73 -2.37 7.71
CA LEU A 148 3.44 -0.95 7.86
C LEU A 148 2.03 -0.70 8.42
N LEU A 149 1.07 -1.58 8.08
CA LEU A 149 -0.34 -1.51 8.50
C LEU A 149 -0.69 -2.47 9.66
N ASP A 150 0.28 -2.91 10.46
CA ASP A 150 0.12 -3.76 11.65
C ASP A 150 -0.50 -5.14 11.43
N ARG A 151 -0.45 -5.68 10.22
CA ARG A 151 -0.94 -7.03 9.96
C ARG A 151 0.07 -8.11 10.36
N THR A 152 1.35 -7.77 10.34
CA THR A 152 2.47 -8.64 10.72
C THR A 152 3.53 -7.84 11.49
N ASN A 153 4.35 -8.53 12.26
CA ASN A 153 5.52 -7.95 12.93
C ASN A 153 6.82 -8.08 12.11
N LYS A 154 6.74 -8.60 10.89
CA LYS A 154 7.90 -8.77 10.00
C LYS A 154 8.06 -7.55 9.10
N MET A 155 9.02 -6.68 9.42
CA MET A 155 9.28 -5.44 8.68
C MET A 155 9.75 -5.70 7.24
N HIS A 156 10.72 -6.61 7.05
CA HIS A 156 11.35 -6.84 5.76
C HIS A 156 10.65 -7.93 4.94
N ILE A 157 10.56 -7.71 3.64
CA ILE A 157 10.13 -8.69 2.67
C ILE A 157 11.28 -9.68 2.44
N LYS A 158 10.98 -10.98 2.52
CA LYS A 158 11.92 -12.05 2.23
C LYS A 158 11.93 -12.41 0.77
#